data_b3c5a7f97d339296b400b8400f9ef1d4
#
_entry.id   b3c5a7f97d339296b400b8400f9ef1d4
#
_cell.length_a   1.000
_cell.length_b   1.000
_cell.length_c   1.000
_cell.angle_alpha   90.00
_cell.angle_beta   90.00
_cell.angle_gamma   90.00
#
_symmetry.space_group_name_H-M   'P 1'
#
loop_
_entity.id
_entity.type
_entity.pdbx_description
1 polymer ?
#
loop_
_entity_poly.entity_id
_entity_poly.type
_entity_poly.pdbx_seq_one_letter_code
_entity_poly.pdbx_strand_id
1 'polypeptide(L)'
;MLAEHLPALLELQEQTGRSLLYEAAACASIPVIRNLEEYYDNDLLHSIKAIVNGSTNFILTKMFDEGLDFKQALVLAQQLGFAESNPKLDVEGYDAVNKWTLLLTHAYGITEAPEQILFNGIQNIQAADAAVAKSKGQAIRLVAQAQKLRNGKVAAFVLPQFINHDDHLAF
;
A
#
# COMPACT_ATOMS: atom_id res chain seq x y z
N MET A 1 11.93 -0.48 8.84
CA MET A 1 12.29 -0.20 10.26
C MET A 1 11.09 -0.36 11.20
N LEU A 2 10.05 0.55 11.23
CA LEU A 2 8.95 0.39 12.21
C LEU A 2 8.21 -0.94 12.04
N ALA A 3 7.79 -1.29 10.82
CA ALA A 3 7.06 -2.54 10.55
C ALA A 3 7.86 -3.81 10.94
N GLU A 4 9.16 -3.82 10.71
CA GLU A 4 10.05 -4.94 11.08
C GLU A 4 10.16 -5.15 12.61
N HIS A 5 10.07 -4.08 13.36
CA HIS A 5 10.25 -4.10 14.84
C HIS A 5 8.93 -3.95 15.59
N LEU A 6 7.80 -3.83 14.89
CA LEU A 6 6.51 -3.56 15.50
C LEU A 6 6.12 -4.60 16.57
N PRO A 7 6.27 -5.92 16.34
CA PRO A 7 5.95 -6.91 17.36
C PRO A 7 6.71 -6.72 18.67
N ALA A 8 8.04 -6.49 18.58
CA ALA A 8 8.88 -6.25 19.75
C ALA A 8 8.55 -4.92 20.46
N LEU A 9 8.18 -3.89 19.70
CA LEU A 9 7.77 -2.60 20.26
C LEU A 9 6.42 -2.68 20.98
N LEU A 10 5.46 -3.45 20.46
CA LEU A 10 4.18 -3.70 21.12
C LEU A 10 4.36 -4.51 22.41
N GLU A 11 5.21 -5.54 22.40
CA GLU A 11 5.55 -6.28 23.61
C GLU A 11 6.20 -5.36 24.68
N LEU A 12 7.12 -4.48 24.26
CA LEU A 12 7.72 -3.51 25.16
C LEU A 12 6.70 -2.51 25.73
N GLN A 13 5.72 -2.09 24.91
CA GLN A 13 4.61 -1.26 25.34
C GLN A 13 3.81 -1.95 26.46
N GLU A 14 3.47 -3.23 26.31
CA GLU A 14 2.76 -4.01 27.31
C GLU A 14 3.58 -4.15 28.61
N GLN A 15 4.87 -4.47 28.49
CA GLN A 15 5.76 -4.66 29.65
C GLN A 15 5.98 -3.38 30.45
N THR A 16 6.04 -2.23 29.76
CA THR A 16 6.37 -0.93 30.40
C THR A 16 5.15 -0.08 30.74
N GLY A 17 3.98 -0.38 30.20
CA GLY A 17 2.77 0.45 30.27
C GLY A 17 2.91 1.80 29.55
N ARG A 18 3.90 1.96 28.66
CA ARG A 18 4.12 3.19 27.90
C ARG A 18 3.58 3.05 26.48
N SER A 19 2.87 4.07 26.01
CA SER A 19 2.27 4.07 24.68
C SER A 19 3.31 4.35 23.59
N LEU A 20 3.25 3.59 22.50
CA LEU A 20 3.93 3.84 21.23
C LEU A 20 2.94 4.52 20.29
N LEU A 21 3.21 5.78 19.92
CA LEU A 21 2.33 6.57 19.05
C LEU A 21 2.98 6.76 17.68
N TYR A 22 2.29 6.35 16.60
CA TYR A 22 2.75 6.50 15.22
C TYR A 22 1.55 6.53 14.26
N GLU A 23 1.32 7.64 13.61
CA GLU A 23 0.27 7.83 12.60
C GLU A 23 0.92 8.07 11.22
N ALA A 24 1.84 9.03 11.18
CA ALA A 24 2.49 9.45 9.95
C ALA A 24 3.34 8.37 9.29
N ALA A 25 3.76 7.35 10.04
CA ALA A 25 4.51 6.20 9.50
C ALA A 25 3.68 5.34 8.52
N ALA A 26 2.34 5.39 8.60
CA ALA A 26 1.44 4.68 7.69
C ALA A 26 0.91 5.59 6.57
N CYS A 27 0.24 6.70 6.93
CA CYS A 27 -0.51 7.50 5.97
C CYS A 27 -0.27 9.02 6.11
N ALA A 28 0.95 9.43 6.44
CA ALA A 28 1.35 10.82 6.61
C ALA A 28 0.42 11.57 7.57
N SER A 29 -0.28 12.62 7.11
CA SER A 29 -1.19 13.42 7.93
C SER A 29 -2.64 12.89 7.96
N ILE A 30 -2.94 11.80 7.26
CA ILE A 30 -4.28 11.21 7.26
C ILE A 30 -4.41 10.28 8.47
N PRO A 31 -5.35 10.51 9.40
CA PRO A 31 -5.45 9.76 10.65
C PRO A 31 -6.13 8.39 10.46
N VAL A 32 -5.52 7.52 9.66
CA VAL A 32 -6.08 6.20 9.31
C VAL A 32 -6.00 5.23 10.47
N ILE A 33 -4.85 5.17 11.18
CA ILE A 33 -4.66 4.29 12.34
C ILE A 33 -5.66 4.67 13.43
N ARG A 34 -5.73 5.94 13.77
CA ARG A 34 -6.68 6.45 14.75
C ARG A 34 -8.13 6.12 14.39
N ASN A 35 -8.50 6.29 13.11
CA ASN A 35 -9.83 5.93 12.65
C ASN A 35 -10.11 4.43 12.78
N LEU A 36 -9.12 3.58 12.47
CA LEU A 36 -9.26 2.13 12.65
C LEU A 36 -9.48 1.77 14.12
N GLU A 37 -8.79 2.40 15.04
CA GLU A 37 -8.90 2.13 16.48
C GLU A 37 -10.19 2.71 17.11
N GLU A 38 -10.60 3.93 16.72
CA GLU A 38 -11.70 4.63 17.38
C GLU A 38 -13.09 4.34 16.78
N TYR A 39 -13.16 4.13 15.45
CA TYR A 39 -14.43 4.11 14.73
C TYR A 39 -14.79 2.79 14.09
N TYR A 40 -13.85 1.85 13.98
CA TYR A 40 -14.10 0.56 13.39
C TYR A 40 -14.12 -0.54 14.45
N ASP A 41 -15.25 -1.25 14.52
CA ASP A 41 -15.33 -2.52 15.19
C ASP A 41 -14.67 -3.56 14.28
N ASN A 42 -13.54 -4.11 14.72
CA ASN A 42 -12.76 -5.06 13.94
C ASN A 42 -13.56 -6.31 13.55
N ASP A 43 -14.61 -6.67 14.29
CA ASP A 43 -15.50 -7.77 13.95
C ASP A 43 -16.41 -7.43 12.77
N LEU A 44 -16.73 -6.16 12.56
CA LEU A 44 -17.54 -5.68 11.43
C LEU A 44 -16.69 -5.26 10.22
N LEU A 45 -15.38 -5.12 10.38
CA LEU A 45 -14.49 -4.74 9.29
C LEU A 45 -14.21 -5.94 8.39
N HIS A 46 -14.85 -5.98 7.23
CA HIS A 46 -14.75 -7.09 6.29
C HIS A 46 -13.59 -6.98 5.31
N SER A 47 -13.28 -5.78 4.85
CA SER A 47 -12.21 -5.54 3.89
C SER A 47 -11.65 -4.15 3.95
N ILE A 48 -10.37 -4.02 3.59
CA ILE A 48 -9.68 -2.74 3.35
C ILE A 48 -9.02 -2.83 1.98
N LYS A 49 -9.08 -1.74 1.23
CA LYS A 49 -8.40 -1.60 -0.05
C LYS A 49 -7.86 -0.18 -0.15
N ALA A 50 -6.56 -0.04 -0.47
CA ALA A 50 -5.90 1.26 -0.48
C ALA A 50 -4.73 1.34 -1.47
N ILE A 51 -4.41 2.55 -1.91
CA ILE A 51 -3.14 2.91 -2.55
C ILE A 51 -2.32 3.66 -1.48
N VAL A 52 -1.24 3.06 -1.02
CA VAL A 52 -0.47 3.55 0.14
C VAL A 52 0.89 4.16 -0.24
N ASN A 53 1.24 4.20 -1.53
CA ASN A 53 2.49 4.78 -2.02
C ASN A 53 2.23 5.76 -3.17
N GLY A 54 2.54 7.05 -2.95
CA GLY A 54 2.31 8.13 -3.90
C GLY A 54 3.22 8.07 -5.14
N SER A 55 4.49 7.66 -4.96
CA SER A 55 5.48 7.59 -6.06
C SER A 55 5.04 6.58 -7.12
N THR A 56 4.64 5.37 -6.70
CA THR A 56 4.14 4.35 -7.63
C THR A 56 2.83 4.75 -8.29
N ASN A 57 1.94 5.40 -7.54
CA ASN A 57 0.68 5.90 -8.11
C ASN A 57 0.94 6.95 -9.19
N PHE A 58 1.86 7.90 -8.95
CA PHE A 58 2.26 8.89 -9.93
C PHE A 58 2.84 8.24 -11.20
N ILE A 59 3.81 7.31 -11.05
CA ILE A 59 4.44 6.62 -12.17
C ILE A 59 3.40 5.90 -13.03
N LEU A 60 2.53 5.10 -12.42
CA LEU A 60 1.49 4.35 -13.14
C LEU A 60 0.48 5.28 -13.82
N THR A 61 0.13 6.42 -13.20
CA THR A 61 -0.73 7.43 -13.81
C THR A 61 -0.09 8.01 -15.06
N LYS A 62 1.20 8.35 -15.03
CA LYS A 62 1.92 8.89 -16.20
C LYS A 62 2.05 7.86 -17.33
N MET A 63 2.29 6.60 -16.99
CA MET A 63 2.28 5.53 -17.99
C MET A 63 0.91 5.38 -18.66
N PHE A 64 -0.16 5.50 -17.89
CA PHE A 64 -1.52 5.35 -18.38
C PHE A 64 -2.01 6.57 -19.19
N ASP A 65 -1.85 7.79 -18.67
CA ASP A 65 -2.39 9.01 -19.25
C ASP A 65 -1.56 9.50 -20.46
N GLU A 66 -0.24 9.49 -20.32
CA GLU A 66 0.70 10.05 -21.30
C GLU A 66 1.36 8.99 -22.19
N GLY A 67 1.11 7.68 -21.92
CA GLY A 67 1.69 6.59 -22.69
C GLY A 67 3.21 6.43 -22.51
N LEU A 68 3.75 6.96 -21.41
CA LEU A 68 5.18 6.83 -21.12
C LEU A 68 5.53 5.39 -20.78
N ASP A 69 6.75 4.98 -21.10
CA ASP A 69 7.28 3.74 -20.54
C ASP A 69 7.66 3.93 -19.06
N PHE A 70 7.88 2.83 -18.36
CA PHE A 70 8.20 2.85 -16.93
C PHE A 70 9.43 3.74 -16.61
N LYS A 71 10.48 3.66 -17.43
CA LYS A 71 11.72 4.40 -17.22
C LYS A 71 11.50 5.91 -17.40
N GLN A 72 10.75 6.30 -18.42
CA GLN A 72 10.40 7.71 -18.68
C GLN A 72 9.55 8.28 -17.54
N ALA A 73 8.53 7.54 -17.09
CA ALA A 73 7.66 7.94 -16.00
C ALA A 73 8.44 8.04 -14.66
N LEU A 74 9.36 7.13 -14.40
CA LEU A 74 10.25 7.18 -13.22
C LEU A 74 11.16 8.41 -13.23
N VAL A 75 11.82 8.70 -14.36
CA VAL A 75 12.66 9.90 -14.50
C VAL A 75 11.86 11.16 -14.24
N LEU A 76 10.64 11.24 -14.79
CA LEU A 76 9.75 12.38 -14.55
C LEU A 76 9.35 12.48 -13.06
N ALA A 77 9.06 11.36 -12.41
CA ALA A 77 8.75 11.32 -10.98
C ALA A 77 9.93 11.86 -10.14
N GLN A 78 11.17 11.49 -10.49
CA GLN A 78 12.38 11.97 -9.82
C GLN A 78 12.60 13.47 -10.03
N GLN A 79 12.42 13.96 -11.26
CA GLN A 79 12.56 15.38 -11.59
C GLN A 79 11.57 16.27 -10.84
N LEU A 80 10.35 15.77 -10.62
CA LEU A 80 9.29 16.48 -9.92
C LEU A 80 9.28 16.25 -8.40
N GLY A 81 10.21 15.44 -7.88
CA GLY A 81 10.35 15.18 -6.44
C GLY A 81 9.34 14.16 -5.88
N PHE A 82 8.63 13.43 -6.73
CA PHE A 82 7.75 12.32 -6.31
C PHE A 82 8.50 11.03 -6.01
N ALA A 83 9.69 10.84 -6.57
CA ALA A 83 10.55 9.71 -6.30
C ALA A 83 11.97 10.17 -5.99
N GLU A 84 12.64 9.48 -5.06
CA GLU A 84 14.05 9.73 -4.73
C GLU A 84 14.99 9.19 -5.81
N SER A 85 16.28 9.56 -5.72
CA SER A 85 17.32 9.07 -6.62
C SER A 85 17.48 7.55 -6.57
N ASN A 86 17.25 6.95 -5.39
CA ASN A 86 17.13 5.50 -5.24
C ASN A 86 15.66 5.12 -4.96
N PRO A 87 14.87 4.85 -6.00
CA PRO A 87 13.43 4.60 -5.86
C PRO A 87 13.09 3.16 -5.48
N LYS A 88 14.08 2.33 -5.17
CA LYS A 88 13.94 0.87 -4.98
C LYS A 88 12.83 0.50 -3.99
N LEU A 89 12.79 1.17 -2.85
CA LEU A 89 11.79 0.89 -1.82
C LEU A 89 10.36 1.12 -2.31
N ASP A 90 10.16 2.16 -3.14
CA ASP A 90 8.86 2.46 -3.71
C ASP A 90 8.50 1.47 -4.83
N VAL A 91 9.35 1.41 -5.88
CA VAL A 91 9.00 0.69 -7.11
C VAL A 91 8.97 -0.82 -6.94
N GLU A 92 9.72 -1.38 -6.01
CA GLU A 92 9.69 -2.81 -5.68
C GLU A 92 8.58 -3.17 -4.66
N GLY A 93 7.87 -2.18 -4.10
CA GLY A 93 6.72 -2.37 -3.23
C GLY A 93 7.02 -2.50 -1.75
N TYR A 94 8.28 -2.35 -1.32
CA TYR A 94 8.68 -2.46 0.09
C TYR A 94 8.04 -1.38 0.98
N ASP A 95 7.99 -0.12 0.52
CA ASP A 95 7.31 0.94 1.27
C ASP A 95 5.82 0.63 1.45
N ALA A 96 5.19 0.16 0.37
CA ALA A 96 3.77 -0.17 0.41
C ALA A 96 3.46 -1.34 1.35
N VAL A 97 4.25 -2.43 1.33
CA VAL A 97 4.02 -3.57 2.24
C VAL A 97 4.34 -3.21 3.69
N ASN A 98 5.37 -2.39 3.95
CA ASN A 98 5.67 -1.91 5.31
C ASN A 98 4.52 -1.09 5.91
N LYS A 99 3.96 -0.15 5.14
CA LYS A 99 2.77 0.61 5.57
C LYS A 99 1.57 -0.28 5.76
N TRP A 100 1.40 -1.25 4.85
CA TRP A 100 0.30 -2.20 4.90
C TRP A 100 0.34 -3.07 6.16
N THR A 101 1.52 -3.54 6.56
CA THR A 101 1.73 -4.29 7.82
C THR A 101 1.23 -3.50 9.03
N LEU A 102 1.57 -2.20 9.11
CA LEU A 102 1.09 -1.34 10.19
C LEU A 102 -0.44 -1.26 10.21
N LEU A 103 -1.07 -1.07 9.05
CA LEU A 103 -2.54 -1.00 8.96
C LEU A 103 -3.21 -2.32 9.31
N LEU A 104 -2.64 -3.47 8.91
CA LEU A 104 -3.18 -4.80 9.25
C LEU A 104 -3.15 -5.06 10.75
N THR A 105 -2.13 -4.57 11.45
CA THR A 105 -2.05 -4.67 12.91
C THR A 105 -3.22 -3.97 13.59
N HIS A 106 -3.53 -2.74 13.17
CA HIS A 106 -4.63 -1.96 13.76
C HIS A 106 -6.02 -2.37 13.29
N ALA A 107 -6.13 -2.91 12.07
CA ALA A 107 -7.41 -3.33 11.51
C ALA A 107 -7.85 -4.73 11.95
N TYR A 108 -6.90 -5.66 12.09
CA TYR A 108 -7.19 -7.09 12.28
C TYR A 108 -6.34 -7.75 13.36
N GLY A 109 -5.47 -7.01 14.07
CA GLY A 109 -4.55 -7.57 15.07
C GLY A 109 -3.47 -8.48 14.45
N ILE A 110 -3.15 -8.32 13.17
CA ILE A 110 -2.16 -9.13 12.47
C ILE A 110 -0.79 -8.49 12.64
N THR A 111 0.15 -9.23 13.27
CA THR A 111 1.52 -8.76 13.56
C THR A 111 2.58 -9.51 12.75
N GLU A 112 2.20 -10.01 11.58
CA GLU A 112 3.11 -10.72 10.67
C GLU A 112 4.18 -9.77 10.12
N ALA A 113 5.40 -10.29 9.92
CA ALA A 113 6.47 -9.51 9.28
C ALA A 113 6.14 -9.18 7.82
N PRO A 114 6.61 -8.03 7.28
CA PRO A 114 6.31 -7.63 5.90
C PRO A 114 6.64 -8.70 4.85
N GLU A 115 7.70 -9.49 5.07
CA GLU A 115 8.16 -10.55 4.17
C GLU A 115 7.20 -11.75 4.10
N GLN A 116 6.29 -11.88 5.06
CA GLN A 116 5.26 -12.93 5.10
C GLN A 116 4.00 -12.54 4.32
N ILE A 117 3.87 -11.26 3.97
CA ILE A 117 2.78 -10.76 3.15
C ILE A 117 3.15 -10.90 1.68
N LEU A 118 2.25 -11.44 0.86
CA LEU A 118 2.46 -11.49 -0.58
C LEU A 118 2.50 -10.06 -1.15
N PHE A 119 3.63 -9.66 -1.71
CA PHE A 119 3.73 -8.36 -2.38
C PHE A 119 4.58 -8.40 -3.64
N ASN A 120 4.33 -7.48 -4.54
CA ASN A 120 5.15 -7.19 -5.71
C ASN A 120 5.02 -5.71 -6.05
N GLY A 121 6.12 -5.14 -6.56
CA GLY A 121 6.14 -3.74 -7.00
C GLY A 121 5.67 -3.56 -8.45
N ILE A 122 6.03 -2.41 -9.02
CA ILE A 122 5.61 -1.99 -10.36
C ILE A 122 6.72 -2.04 -11.41
N GLN A 123 7.93 -2.44 -11.04
CA GLN A 123 9.13 -2.39 -11.88
C GLN A 123 9.03 -3.23 -13.16
N ASN A 124 8.11 -4.20 -13.20
CA ASN A 124 7.88 -5.07 -14.35
C ASN A 124 6.68 -4.65 -15.21
N ILE A 125 5.96 -3.59 -14.82
CA ILE A 125 4.82 -3.08 -15.60
C ILE A 125 5.35 -2.37 -16.84
N GLN A 126 4.81 -2.73 -18.01
CA GLN A 126 5.20 -2.20 -19.30
C GLN A 126 4.14 -1.25 -19.88
N ALA A 127 4.52 -0.41 -20.82
CA ALA A 127 3.58 0.46 -21.54
C ALA A 127 2.46 -0.35 -22.24
N ALA A 128 2.76 -1.57 -22.69
CA ALA A 128 1.78 -2.49 -23.27
C ALA A 128 0.69 -2.88 -22.27
N ASP A 129 1.04 -3.09 -20.98
CA ASP A 129 0.07 -3.41 -19.93
C ASP A 129 -0.89 -2.24 -19.69
N ALA A 130 -0.35 -1.01 -19.66
CA ALA A 130 -1.14 0.21 -19.55
C ALA A 130 -2.09 0.39 -20.75
N ALA A 131 -1.63 0.10 -21.97
CA ALA A 131 -2.45 0.15 -23.16
C ALA A 131 -3.59 -0.89 -23.14
N VAL A 132 -3.31 -2.11 -22.67
CA VAL A 132 -4.32 -3.16 -22.48
C VAL A 132 -5.35 -2.75 -21.42
N ALA A 133 -4.91 -2.20 -20.29
CA ALA A 133 -5.82 -1.67 -19.26
C ALA A 133 -6.74 -0.62 -19.84
N LYS A 134 -6.18 0.36 -20.56
CA LYS A 134 -6.93 1.46 -21.21
C LYS A 134 -7.98 0.94 -22.18
N SER A 135 -7.64 -0.06 -23.00
CA SER A 135 -8.57 -0.67 -23.96
C SER A 135 -9.77 -1.36 -23.29
N LYS A 136 -9.63 -1.73 -22.01
CA LYS A 136 -10.69 -2.37 -21.20
C LYS A 136 -11.42 -1.38 -20.27
N GLY A 137 -11.15 -0.07 -20.37
CA GLY A 137 -11.71 0.92 -19.44
C GLY A 137 -11.20 0.74 -18.00
N GLN A 138 -9.96 0.30 -17.84
CA GLN A 138 -9.32 0.05 -16.54
C GLN A 138 -8.01 0.83 -16.41
N ALA A 139 -7.59 1.11 -15.18
CA ALA A 139 -6.25 1.59 -14.85
C ALA A 139 -5.46 0.50 -14.13
N ILE A 140 -4.13 0.60 -14.12
CA ILE A 140 -3.28 -0.23 -13.26
C ILE A 140 -2.90 0.60 -12.02
N ARG A 141 -3.04 0.02 -10.83
CA ARG A 141 -2.65 0.63 -9.56
C ARG A 141 -1.92 -0.40 -8.68
N LEU A 142 -0.96 0.07 -7.86
CA LEU A 142 -0.39 -0.76 -6.80
C LEU A 142 -1.32 -0.71 -5.59
N VAL A 143 -2.05 -1.79 -5.37
CA VAL A 143 -3.11 -1.86 -4.38
C VAL A 143 -2.73 -2.77 -3.24
N ALA A 144 -2.82 -2.25 -2.03
CA ALA A 144 -2.84 -3.00 -0.79
C ALA A 144 -4.28 -3.41 -0.49
N GLN A 145 -4.51 -4.69 -0.29
CA GLN A 145 -5.84 -5.23 -0.03
C GLN A 145 -5.82 -6.28 1.06
N ALA A 146 -6.81 -6.23 1.95
CA ALA A 146 -7.11 -7.28 2.92
C ALA A 146 -8.60 -7.59 2.93
N GLN A 147 -8.92 -8.85 3.16
CA GLN A 147 -10.29 -9.33 3.24
C GLN A 147 -10.42 -10.44 4.28
N LYS A 148 -11.41 -10.31 5.18
CA LYS A 148 -11.80 -11.35 6.12
C LYS A 148 -12.52 -12.46 5.36
N LEU A 149 -12.00 -13.67 5.46
CA LEU A 149 -12.56 -14.87 4.81
C LEU A 149 -13.64 -15.50 5.67
N ARG A 150 -14.48 -16.36 5.09
CA ARG A 150 -15.56 -17.06 5.79
C ARG A 150 -15.09 -17.94 6.96
N ASN A 151 -13.84 -18.38 6.94
CA ASN A 151 -13.21 -19.18 8.01
C ASN A 151 -12.56 -18.34 9.10
N GLY A 152 -12.77 -17.01 9.11
CA GLY A 152 -12.21 -16.07 10.08
C GLY A 152 -10.76 -15.65 9.79
N LYS A 153 -10.08 -16.25 8.82
CA LYS A 153 -8.74 -15.82 8.41
C LYS A 153 -8.82 -14.54 7.57
N VAL A 154 -7.71 -13.81 7.49
CA VAL A 154 -7.57 -12.64 6.62
C VAL A 154 -6.61 -12.97 5.48
N ALA A 155 -7.04 -12.74 4.25
CA ALA A 155 -6.16 -12.72 3.09
C ALA A 155 -5.66 -11.29 2.90
N ALA A 156 -4.34 -11.11 2.82
CA ALA A 156 -3.72 -9.78 2.66
C ALA A 156 -2.59 -9.82 1.63
N PHE A 157 -2.50 -8.79 0.80
CA PHE A 157 -1.45 -8.66 -0.21
C PHE A 157 -1.28 -7.22 -0.70
N VAL A 158 -0.15 -6.94 -1.36
CA VAL A 158 0.14 -5.68 -2.05
C VAL A 158 0.59 -6.00 -3.47
N LEU A 159 -0.28 -5.79 -4.46
CA LEU A 159 -0.03 -6.19 -5.85
C LEU A 159 -0.50 -5.12 -6.84
N PRO A 160 0.15 -5.01 -8.03
CA PRO A 160 -0.44 -4.32 -9.16
C PRO A 160 -1.77 -4.98 -9.55
N GLN A 161 -2.82 -4.18 -9.69
CA GLN A 161 -4.16 -4.64 -10.04
C GLN A 161 -4.76 -3.80 -11.16
N PHE A 162 -5.59 -4.43 -12.00
CA PHE A 162 -6.49 -3.72 -12.90
C PHE A 162 -7.68 -3.18 -12.10
N ILE A 163 -7.89 -1.87 -12.17
CA ILE A 163 -8.95 -1.16 -11.45
C ILE A 163 -9.91 -0.55 -12.48
N ASN A 164 -11.19 -0.82 -12.35
CA ASN A 164 -12.20 -0.24 -13.23
C ASN A 164 -12.30 1.29 -13.02
N HIS A 165 -12.62 2.03 -14.05
CA HIS A 165 -12.73 3.50 -13.99
C HIS A 165 -13.83 4.02 -13.04
N ASP A 166 -14.79 3.19 -12.67
CA ASP A 166 -15.83 3.50 -11.69
C ASP A 166 -15.42 3.22 -10.24
N ASP A 167 -14.27 2.59 -10.01
CA ASP A 167 -13.70 2.37 -8.67
C ASP A 167 -13.01 3.66 -8.18
N HIS A 168 -13.20 4.00 -6.91
CA HIS A 168 -12.57 5.16 -6.26
C HIS A 168 -11.03 5.15 -6.30
N LEU A 169 -10.41 4.01 -6.50
CA LEU A 169 -8.95 3.86 -6.63
C LEU A 169 -8.43 4.05 -8.06
N ALA A 170 -9.27 4.34 -9.03
CA ALA A 170 -8.85 4.52 -10.42
C ALA A 170 -8.13 5.86 -10.67
N PHE A 171 -8.33 6.87 -9.79
CA PHE A 171 -7.87 8.25 -9.94
C PHE A 171 -6.74 8.61 -8.99
#